data_2b011773ab29971b7ef5b4e9eac62a47
#
_entry.id   2b011773ab29971b7ef5b4e9eac62a47
#
_cell.length_a   1.000
_cell.length_b   1.000
_cell.length_c   1.000
_cell.angle_alpha   90.00
_cell.angle_beta   90.00
_cell.angle_gamma   90.00
#
_symmetry.space_group_name_H-M   'P 1'
#
loop_
_entity.id
_entity.type
_entity.pdbx_description
1 polymer ?
#
loop_
_entity_poly.entity_id
_entity_poly.type
_entity_poly.pdbx_seq_one_letter_code
_entity_poly.pdbx_strand_id
1 'polypeptide(L)'
;MYSIKSPGGSLFPYYYKGGEIHCLKYGSFFQDEVRLFRLMLEEEQFIGQRSQELRIWVDFYETRLSDDVIAAFVDHVGRLNAHIYKLTLVGCSFGSKLKLKKRLNRLDPPLKRPVSFFSDPEVAKTWLVREG
;
A
#
# COMPACT_ATOMS: atom_id res chain seq x y z
N MET A 1 14.49 -14.61 -16.45
CA MET A 1 14.17 -13.82 -15.23
C MET A 1 12.87 -14.30 -14.64
N TYR A 2 12.83 -14.48 -13.36
CA TYR A 2 11.63 -14.95 -12.68
C TYR A 2 10.81 -13.81 -12.14
N SER A 3 9.49 -13.95 -12.25
CA SER A 3 8.55 -13.20 -11.44
C SER A 3 7.86 -14.17 -10.51
N ILE A 4 7.68 -13.79 -9.26
CA ILE A 4 6.88 -14.56 -8.31
C ILE A 4 5.63 -13.75 -7.99
N LYS A 5 4.65 -14.37 -7.36
CA LYS A 5 3.47 -13.64 -6.91
C LYS A 5 3.54 -13.43 -5.42
N SER A 6 3.22 -12.21 -5.00
CA SER A 6 3.07 -11.92 -3.59
C SER A 6 1.79 -12.57 -3.04
N PRO A 7 1.60 -12.63 -1.72
CA PRO A 7 0.37 -13.19 -1.15
C PRO A 7 -0.92 -12.58 -1.69
N GLY A 8 -0.92 -11.28 -2.02
CA GLY A 8 -2.09 -10.61 -2.59
C GLY A 8 -2.23 -10.79 -4.09
N GLY A 9 -1.31 -11.50 -4.73
CA GLY A 9 -1.39 -11.79 -6.16
C GLY A 9 -0.68 -10.80 -7.07
N SER A 10 0.10 -9.87 -6.53
CA SER A 10 0.91 -8.98 -7.34
C SER A 10 2.14 -9.73 -7.88
N LEU A 11 2.47 -9.49 -9.14
CA LEU A 11 3.76 -9.94 -9.65
C LEU A 11 4.90 -9.23 -8.90
N PHE A 12 5.98 -9.93 -8.69
CA PHE A 12 7.15 -9.35 -8.04
C PHE A 12 8.41 -9.89 -8.74
N PRO A 13 9.19 -9.07 -9.44
CA PRO A 13 8.97 -7.62 -9.62
C PRO A 13 7.83 -7.32 -10.60
N TYR A 14 7.21 -6.14 -10.43
CA TYR A 14 6.18 -5.62 -11.31
C TYR A 14 6.71 -4.34 -11.95
N TYR A 15 6.87 -4.35 -13.26
CA TYR A 15 7.41 -3.18 -13.98
C TYR A 15 6.28 -2.36 -14.60
N TYR A 16 6.33 -1.06 -14.40
CA TYR A 16 5.34 -0.13 -14.90
C TYR A 16 6.05 1.11 -15.43
N LYS A 17 5.91 1.38 -16.74
CA LYS A 17 6.48 2.57 -17.40
C LYS A 17 7.94 2.82 -17.01
N GLY A 18 8.74 1.77 -17.03
CA GLY A 18 10.17 1.86 -16.75
C GLY A 18 10.57 1.86 -15.29
N GLY A 19 9.62 1.81 -14.38
CA GLY A 19 9.89 1.70 -12.95
C GLY A 19 9.35 0.41 -12.36
N GLU A 20 9.86 0.05 -11.19
CA GLU A 20 9.39 -1.14 -10.49
C GLU A 20 8.48 -0.70 -9.34
N ILE A 21 7.31 -1.33 -9.24
CA ILE A 21 6.36 -1.07 -8.15
C ILE A 21 5.94 -2.38 -7.50
N HIS A 22 5.37 -2.28 -6.30
CA HIS A 22 4.72 -3.42 -5.64
C HIS A 22 3.27 -3.04 -5.35
N CYS A 23 2.34 -3.93 -5.73
CA CYS A 23 0.92 -3.68 -5.60
C CYS A 23 0.37 -4.44 -4.39
N LEU A 24 -0.19 -3.71 -3.43
CA LEU A 24 -0.94 -4.30 -2.32
C LEU A 24 -2.42 -4.28 -2.69
N LYS A 25 -2.94 -5.46 -3.03
CA LYS A 25 -4.31 -5.61 -3.52
C LYS A 25 -5.26 -5.85 -2.36
N TYR A 26 -5.59 -4.78 -1.66
CA TYR A 26 -6.49 -4.82 -0.50
C TYR A 26 -7.92 -4.44 -0.87
N GLY A 27 -8.27 -4.50 -2.15
CA GLY A 27 -9.61 -4.22 -2.64
C GLY A 27 -10.49 -5.44 -2.65
N SER A 28 -11.80 -5.20 -2.76
CA SER A 28 -12.85 -6.23 -2.85
C SER A 28 -12.93 -7.15 -1.63
N PHE A 29 -12.53 -6.67 -0.47
CA PHE A 29 -12.74 -7.37 0.79
C PHE A 29 -14.07 -7.01 1.44
N PHE A 30 -14.71 -5.94 0.97
CA PHE A 30 -16.00 -5.49 1.49
C PHE A 30 -15.94 -5.30 3.00
N GLN A 31 -16.60 -6.14 3.78
CA GLN A 31 -16.61 -6.06 5.24
C GLN A 31 -15.85 -7.22 5.90
N ASP A 32 -15.12 -8.01 5.12
CA ASP A 32 -14.39 -9.17 5.65
C ASP A 32 -13.02 -8.72 6.18
N GLU A 33 -13.02 -8.17 7.38
CA GLU A 33 -11.83 -7.63 8.00
C GLU A 33 -10.81 -8.70 8.38
N VAL A 34 -11.30 -9.88 8.76
CA VAL A 34 -10.40 -10.98 9.17
C VAL A 34 -9.51 -11.41 8.01
N ARG A 35 -10.10 -11.58 6.83
CA ARG A 35 -9.32 -11.94 5.64
C ARG A 35 -8.36 -10.83 5.25
N LEU A 36 -8.80 -9.58 5.35
CA LEU A 36 -7.95 -8.43 5.01
C LEU A 36 -6.75 -8.35 5.95
N PHE A 37 -6.98 -8.49 7.26
CA PHE A 37 -5.89 -8.44 8.24
C PHE A 37 -4.90 -9.57 8.02
N ARG A 38 -5.39 -10.76 7.68
CA ARG A 38 -4.52 -11.89 7.36
C ARG A 38 -3.64 -11.59 6.15
N LEU A 39 -4.23 -11.02 5.10
CA LEU A 39 -3.46 -10.66 3.90
C LEU A 39 -2.41 -9.59 4.23
N MET A 40 -2.75 -8.60 5.04
CA MET A 40 -1.78 -7.59 5.47
C MET A 40 -0.57 -8.23 6.13
N LEU A 41 -0.80 -9.20 7.04
CA LEU A 41 0.30 -9.89 7.71
C LEU A 41 1.14 -10.70 6.73
N GLU A 42 0.49 -11.38 5.79
CA GLU A 42 1.21 -12.19 4.78
C GLU A 42 2.05 -11.30 3.86
N GLU A 43 1.51 -10.18 3.41
CA GLU A 43 2.27 -9.23 2.59
C GLU A 43 3.39 -8.60 3.40
N GLU A 44 3.16 -8.32 4.66
CA GLU A 44 4.19 -7.76 5.53
C GLU A 44 5.37 -8.72 5.68
N GLN A 45 5.11 -10.02 5.84
CA GLN A 45 6.15 -11.03 5.90
C GLN A 45 6.89 -11.13 4.57
N PHE A 46 6.15 -11.09 3.46
CA PHE A 46 6.74 -11.15 2.12
C PHE A 46 7.68 -9.96 1.88
N ILE A 47 7.22 -8.74 2.17
CA ILE A 47 8.01 -7.52 1.97
C ILE A 47 9.20 -7.49 2.92
N GLY A 48 9.00 -7.93 4.16
CA GLY A 48 10.05 -7.92 5.19
C GLY A 48 11.25 -8.76 4.84
N GLN A 49 11.11 -9.73 3.93
CA GLN A 49 12.21 -10.56 3.47
C GLN A 49 13.03 -9.89 2.36
N ARG A 50 12.59 -8.72 1.89
CA ARG A 50 13.28 -7.98 0.82
C ARG A 50 14.24 -6.98 1.43
N SER A 51 15.39 -6.81 0.81
CA SER A 51 16.39 -5.83 1.29
C SER A 51 16.20 -4.47 0.66
N GLN A 52 15.45 -4.38 -0.44
CA GLN A 52 15.26 -3.14 -1.19
C GLN A 52 14.09 -2.32 -0.64
N GLU A 53 14.13 -1.03 -0.91
CA GLU A 53 12.99 -0.15 -0.68
C GLU A 53 12.07 -0.21 -1.87
N LEU A 54 10.76 -0.18 -1.61
CA LEU A 54 9.75 -0.40 -2.64
C LEU A 54 8.89 0.84 -2.85
N ARG A 55 8.45 1.02 -4.09
CA ARG A 55 7.40 1.95 -4.45
C ARG A 55 6.11 1.17 -4.38
N ILE A 56 5.22 1.51 -3.44
CA ILE A 56 4.06 0.70 -3.10
C ILE A 56 2.77 1.39 -3.51
N TRP A 57 1.96 0.65 -4.27
CA TRP A 57 0.63 1.05 -4.71
C TRP A 57 -0.39 0.20 -3.95
N VAL A 58 -1.32 0.86 -3.26
CA VAL A 58 -2.35 0.17 -2.46
C VAL A 58 -3.71 0.45 -3.03
N ASP A 59 -4.50 -0.60 -3.27
CA ASP A 59 -5.86 -0.50 -3.76
C ASP A 59 -6.82 -0.94 -2.66
N PHE A 60 -7.71 -0.02 -2.26
CA PHE A 60 -8.78 -0.29 -1.30
C PHE A 60 -10.16 -0.28 -1.94
N TYR A 61 -10.23 -0.31 -3.26
CA TYR A 61 -11.53 -0.27 -3.94
C TYR A 61 -12.41 -1.43 -3.47
N GLU A 62 -13.69 -1.14 -3.16
CA GLU A 62 -14.65 -2.13 -2.65
C GLU A 62 -14.22 -2.79 -1.33
N THR A 63 -13.48 -2.09 -0.50
CA THR A 63 -13.16 -2.53 0.86
C THR A 63 -13.64 -1.45 1.81
N ARG A 64 -14.42 -1.84 2.81
CA ARG A 64 -14.87 -0.91 3.84
C ARG A 64 -13.69 -0.49 4.71
N LEU A 65 -13.44 0.81 4.78
CA LEU A 65 -12.38 1.38 5.60
C LEU A 65 -12.95 1.79 6.95
N SER A 66 -13.25 0.79 7.79
CA SER A 66 -13.66 1.02 9.17
C SER A 66 -12.51 1.60 9.97
N ASP A 67 -12.80 2.11 11.17
CA ASP A 67 -11.75 2.60 12.05
C ASP A 67 -10.73 1.52 12.38
N ASP A 68 -11.17 0.27 12.54
CA ASP A 68 -10.26 -0.86 12.79
C ASP A 68 -9.36 -1.15 11.60
N VAL A 69 -9.92 -1.11 10.38
CA VAL A 69 -9.11 -1.31 9.17
C VAL A 69 -8.09 -0.18 9.00
N ILE A 70 -8.51 1.05 9.23
CA ILE A 70 -7.59 2.19 9.14
C ILE A 70 -6.47 2.04 10.16
N ALA A 71 -6.79 1.71 11.41
CA ALA A 71 -5.78 1.53 12.44
C ALA A 71 -4.82 0.41 12.09
N ALA A 72 -5.34 -0.74 11.63
CA ALA A 72 -4.52 -1.88 11.25
C ALA A 72 -3.59 -1.53 10.08
N PHE A 73 -4.11 -0.79 9.09
CA PHE A 73 -3.31 -0.40 7.93
C PHE A 73 -2.20 0.58 8.32
N VAL A 74 -2.49 1.55 9.17
CA VAL A 74 -1.48 2.51 9.64
C VAL A 74 -0.37 1.79 10.40
N ASP A 75 -0.72 0.84 11.27
CA ASP A 75 0.26 0.04 11.99
C ASP A 75 1.10 -0.81 11.03
N HIS A 76 0.45 -1.38 10.02
CA HIS A 76 1.09 -2.17 8.97
C HIS A 76 2.13 -1.33 8.22
N VAL A 77 1.77 -0.12 7.80
CA VAL A 77 2.68 0.80 7.13
C VAL A 77 3.83 1.19 8.07
N GLY A 78 3.53 1.42 9.34
CA GLY A 78 4.56 1.74 10.32
C GLY A 78 5.61 0.65 10.45
N ARG A 79 5.17 -0.61 10.49
CA ARG A 79 6.10 -1.75 10.57
C ARG A 79 6.89 -1.93 9.27
N LEU A 80 6.31 -1.55 8.14
CA LEU A 80 6.96 -1.65 6.83
C LEU A 80 7.78 -0.43 6.45
N ASN A 81 7.82 0.59 7.28
CA ASN A 81 8.36 1.90 6.92
C ASN A 81 9.77 1.84 6.31
N ALA A 82 10.64 0.99 6.86
CA ALA A 82 12.01 0.85 6.36
C ALA A 82 12.08 0.30 4.93
N HIS A 83 11.00 -0.34 4.47
CA HIS A 83 10.93 -0.94 3.13
C HIS A 83 10.15 -0.06 2.14
N ILE A 84 9.70 1.13 2.55
CA ILE A 84 8.86 1.98 1.72
C ILE A 84 9.65 3.19 1.25
N TYR A 85 9.79 3.33 -0.08
CA TYR A 85 10.35 4.52 -0.69
C TYR A 85 9.26 5.56 -0.97
N LYS A 86 8.17 5.14 -1.63
CA LYS A 86 6.99 5.96 -1.91
C LYS A 86 5.75 5.12 -1.71
N LEU A 87 4.66 5.77 -1.32
CA LEU A 87 3.40 5.10 -1.04
C LEU A 87 2.25 5.89 -1.66
N THR A 88 1.40 5.21 -2.42
CA THR A 88 0.18 5.81 -2.95
C THR A 88 -1.01 4.90 -2.70
N LEU A 89 -2.18 5.50 -2.47
CA LEU A 89 -3.41 4.78 -2.19
C LEU A 89 -4.50 5.19 -3.19
N VAL A 90 -5.27 4.20 -3.65
CA VAL A 90 -6.46 4.43 -4.47
C VAL A 90 -7.65 3.75 -3.82
N GLY A 91 -8.86 4.20 -4.19
CA GLY A 91 -10.10 3.58 -3.71
C GLY A 91 -10.57 4.05 -2.35
N CYS A 92 -10.02 5.15 -1.83
CA CYS A 92 -10.42 5.68 -0.53
C CYS A 92 -11.51 6.74 -0.72
N SER A 93 -12.54 6.69 0.14
CA SER A 93 -13.53 7.77 0.21
C SER A 93 -12.86 9.03 0.78
N PHE A 94 -13.52 10.18 0.62
CA PHE A 94 -12.99 11.45 1.12
C PHE A 94 -12.71 11.40 2.63
N GLY A 95 -13.66 10.90 3.41
CA GLY A 95 -13.50 10.82 4.87
C GLY A 95 -12.38 9.86 5.28
N SER A 96 -12.30 8.70 4.63
CA SER A 96 -11.22 7.75 4.90
C SER A 96 -9.86 8.30 4.51
N LYS A 97 -9.80 9.00 3.39
CA LYS A 97 -8.58 9.67 2.92
C LYS A 97 -8.06 10.65 3.99
N LEU A 98 -8.94 11.47 4.56
CA LEU A 98 -8.53 12.43 5.57
C LEU A 98 -7.99 11.75 6.83
N LYS A 99 -8.67 10.68 7.28
CA LYS A 99 -8.22 9.92 8.45
C LYS A 99 -6.87 9.26 8.21
N LEU A 100 -6.72 8.61 7.06
CA LEU A 100 -5.47 7.95 6.70
C LEU A 100 -4.33 8.94 6.57
N LYS A 101 -4.55 10.05 5.87
CA LYS A 101 -3.54 11.08 5.69
C LYS A 101 -3.04 11.61 7.02
N LYS A 102 -3.97 11.92 7.93
CA LYS A 102 -3.63 12.45 9.25
C LYS A 102 -2.77 11.44 10.04
N ARG A 103 -3.19 10.18 10.07
CA ARG A 103 -2.49 9.15 10.84
C ARG A 103 -1.16 8.77 10.22
N LEU A 104 -1.10 8.63 8.90
CA LEU A 104 0.16 8.28 8.21
C LEU A 104 1.20 9.39 8.36
N ASN A 105 0.78 10.65 8.40
CA ASN A 105 1.69 11.76 8.60
C ASN A 105 2.22 11.86 10.03
N ARG A 106 1.66 11.08 10.97
CA ARG A 106 2.11 11.05 12.37
C ARG A 106 2.99 9.84 12.70
N LEU A 107 3.33 9.04 11.69
CA LEU A 107 4.21 7.90 11.92
C LEU A 107 5.58 8.37 12.43
N ASP A 108 6.15 7.59 13.35
CA ASP A 108 7.46 7.84 13.90
C ASP A 108 8.27 6.53 13.86
N PRO A 109 9.33 6.45 13.03
CA PRO A 109 9.84 7.51 12.16
C PRO A 109 8.88 7.82 11.01
N PRO A 110 8.95 9.05 10.46
CA PRO A 110 8.05 9.44 9.35
C PRO A 110 8.39 8.69 8.07
N LEU A 111 7.39 8.61 7.18
CA LEU A 111 7.63 8.10 5.83
C LEU A 111 8.64 9.00 5.11
N LYS A 112 9.45 8.40 4.25
CA LYS A 112 10.48 9.13 3.50
C LYS A 112 9.88 10.19 2.59
N ARG A 113 8.67 9.94 2.09
CA ARG A 113 7.93 10.88 1.26
C ARG A 113 6.47 10.90 1.70
N PRO A 114 5.78 12.04 1.53
CA PRO A 114 4.36 12.11 1.87
C PRO A 114 3.55 11.09 1.06
N VAL A 115 2.56 10.47 1.69
CA VAL A 115 1.64 9.58 1.02
C VAL A 115 0.76 10.40 0.06
N SER A 116 0.46 9.83 -1.11
CA SER A 116 -0.44 10.45 -2.08
C SER A 116 -1.68 9.59 -2.30
N PHE A 117 -2.78 10.24 -2.59
CA PHE A 117 -4.07 9.60 -2.81
C PHE A 117 -4.57 9.99 -4.20
N PHE A 118 -5.07 9.01 -4.93
CA PHE A 118 -5.62 9.23 -6.26
C PHE A 118 -6.92 8.44 -6.41
N SER A 119 -7.81 8.92 -7.27
CA SER A 119 -9.01 8.17 -7.63
C SER A 119 -8.75 7.25 -8.82
N ASP A 120 -7.81 7.61 -9.69
CA ASP A 120 -7.47 6.84 -10.88
C ASP A 120 -6.25 5.96 -10.60
N PRO A 121 -6.40 4.61 -10.70
CA PRO A 121 -5.29 3.69 -10.43
C PRO A 121 -4.07 3.91 -11.33
N GLU A 122 -4.28 4.26 -12.60
CA GLU A 122 -3.16 4.47 -13.53
C GLU A 122 -2.41 5.75 -13.24
N VAL A 123 -3.13 6.82 -12.86
CA VAL A 123 -2.50 8.07 -12.46
C VAL A 123 -1.65 7.84 -11.21
N ALA A 124 -2.14 7.04 -10.28
CA ALA A 124 -1.40 6.71 -9.06
C ALA A 124 -0.09 5.98 -9.38
N LYS A 125 -0.16 4.98 -10.27
CA LYS A 125 1.04 4.23 -10.66
C LYS A 125 2.05 5.12 -11.38
N THR A 126 1.58 6.00 -12.23
CA THR A 126 2.45 6.94 -12.95
C THR A 126 3.17 7.87 -11.99
N TRP A 127 2.44 8.41 -10.99
CA TRP A 127 3.05 9.24 -9.95
C TRP A 127 4.12 8.45 -9.19
N LEU A 128 3.84 7.19 -8.91
CA LEU A 128 4.69 6.35 -8.08
C LEU A 128 6.08 6.13 -8.71
N VAL A 129 6.14 5.98 -10.04
CA VAL A 129 7.41 5.73 -10.75
C VAL A 129 8.14 6.99 -11.18
N ARG A 130 7.55 8.18 -10.98
CA ARG A 130 8.24 9.44 -11.31
C ARG A 130 9.41 9.66 -10.37
N GLU A 131 10.40 10.44 -10.87
CA GLU A 131 11.51 10.91 -10.05
C GLU A 131 11.00 11.78 -8.89
N GLY A 132 11.63 11.67 -7.79
CA GLY A 132 11.32 12.53 -6.65
C GLY A 132 10.68 11.85 -5.46
#